data_8154c05c67ad37947d5366b635d3d6f3
#
_entry.id   8154c05c67ad37947d5366b635d3d6f3
#
_cell.length_a   1.000
_cell.length_b   1.000
_cell.length_c   1.000
_cell.angle_alpha   90.00
_cell.angle_beta   90.00
_cell.angle_gamma   90.00
#
_symmetry.space_group_name_H-M   'P 1'
#
loop_
_entity.id
_entity.type
_entity.pdbx_description
1 polymer ?
#
loop_
_entity_poly.entity_id
_entity_poly.type
_entity_poly.pdbx_seq_one_letter_code
_entity_poly.pdbx_strand_id
1 'polypeptide(L)'
;MFNHVECDLPALSRKTIDGVRYYSVDERPMVSITSVTSYWNRDIFKKWRARVGDEEANRITKRATNRGTKTHDLIEHFLLNEEVVLDNPSTKMLFTQAKKELRNINNIYALEKSLFS
;
A
#
# COMPACT_ATOMS: atom_id res chain seq x y z
N MET A 1 -8.93 -17.75 -12.50
CA MET A 1 -9.34 -17.51 -11.12
C MET A 1 -8.22 -17.86 -10.16
N PHE A 2 -8.09 -17.10 -9.10
CA PHE A 2 -7.10 -17.36 -8.06
C PHE A 2 -7.68 -18.30 -6.99
N ASN A 3 -6.91 -19.27 -6.54
CA ASN A 3 -7.26 -20.10 -5.41
C ASN A 3 -6.88 -19.40 -4.11
N HIS A 4 -7.79 -19.38 -3.14
CA HIS A 4 -7.55 -18.85 -1.82
C HIS A 4 -7.42 -19.97 -0.81
N VAL A 5 -6.45 -19.87 0.07
CA VAL A 5 -6.22 -20.85 1.15
C VAL A 5 -6.52 -20.17 2.47
N GLU A 6 -7.32 -20.82 3.30
CA GLU A 6 -7.61 -20.29 4.63
C GLU A 6 -6.33 -20.15 5.44
N CYS A 7 -6.15 -18.97 6.02
CA CYS A 7 -5.03 -18.67 6.86
C CYS A 7 -5.49 -17.77 8.00
N ASP A 8 -5.38 -18.29 9.23
CA ASP A 8 -5.75 -17.54 10.42
C ASP A 8 -4.57 -16.69 10.88
N LEU A 9 -4.66 -15.39 10.60
CA LEU A 9 -3.66 -14.41 11.02
C LEU A 9 -4.26 -13.51 12.11
N PRO A 10 -3.50 -13.21 13.17
CA PRO A 10 -3.99 -12.33 14.22
C PRO A 10 -4.23 -10.91 13.67
N ALA A 11 -5.35 -10.32 14.05
CA ALA A 11 -5.64 -8.93 13.75
C ALA A 11 -4.78 -8.05 14.65
N LEU A 12 -4.05 -7.10 14.04
CA LEU A 12 -3.22 -6.14 14.74
C LEU A 12 -3.91 -4.79 14.81
N SER A 13 -4.00 -4.20 15.99
CA SER A 13 -4.47 -2.82 16.12
C SER A 13 -3.38 -1.84 15.70
N ARG A 14 -3.80 -0.78 15.02
CA ARG A 14 -2.90 0.24 14.47
C ARG A 14 -3.13 1.57 15.18
N LYS A 15 -2.05 2.26 15.54
CA LYS A 15 -2.08 3.57 16.15
C LYS A 15 -1.01 4.46 15.55
N THR A 16 -1.35 5.73 15.30
CA THR A 16 -0.38 6.71 14.81
C THR A 16 -0.09 7.72 15.91
N ILE A 17 1.18 7.87 16.27
CA ILE A 17 1.66 8.82 17.29
C ILE A 17 2.78 9.65 16.67
N ASP A 18 2.61 10.97 16.65
CA ASP A 18 3.59 11.92 16.07
C ASP A 18 4.02 11.56 14.64
N GLY A 19 3.05 11.16 13.81
CA GLY A 19 3.29 10.77 12.42
C GLY A 19 3.92 9.40 12.25
N VAL A 20 4.23 8.67 13.31
CA VAL A 20 4.80 7.33 13.28
C VAL A 20 3.70 6.30 13.52
N ARG A 21 3.63 5.31 12.64
CA ARG A 21 2.64 4.24 12.74
C ARG A 21 3.17 3.08 13.58
N TYR A 22 2.38 2.72 14.60
CA TYR A 22 2.66 1.58 15.46
C TYR A 22 1.58 0.52 15.32
N TYR A 23 1.99 -0.74 15.38
CA TYR A 23 1.10 -1.90 15.47
C TYR A 23 1.26 -2.56 16.83
N SER A 24 0.16 -2.91 17.47
CA SER A 24 0.20 -3.62 18.73
C SER A 24 0.34 -5.12 18.51
N VAL A 25 1.43 -5.68 19.00
CA VAL A 25 1.72 -7.12 18.96
C VAL A 25 1.94 -7.58 20.41
N ASP A 26 1.06 -8.46 20.92
CA ASP A 26 1.09 -8.92 22.31
C ASP A 26 1.20 -7.76 23.31
N GLU A 27 0.36 -6.73 23.11
CA GLU A 27 0.32 -5.49 23.90
C GLU A 27 1.61 -4.63 23.81
N ARG A 28 2.51 -4.95 22.88
CA ARG A 28 3.73 -4.18 22.65
C ARG A 28 3.58 -3.33 21.39
N PRO A 29 3.92 -2.03 21.44
CA PRO A 29 3.92 -1.20 20.24
C PRO A 29 5.12 -1.56 19.36
N MET A 30 4.83 -1.89 18.09
CA MET A 30 5.84 -2.20 17.07
C MET A 30 5.76 -1.16 15.96
N VAL A 31 6.89 -0.58 15.59
CA VAL A 31 6.97 0.42 14.51
C VAL A 31 6.78 -0.26 13.16
N SER A 32 5.99 0.36 12.26
CA SER A 32 5.84 -0.16 10.91
C SER A 32 7.14 -0.01 10.11
N ILE A 33 7.41 -0.98 9.22
CA ILE A 33 8.59 -0.93 8.34
C ILE A 33 8.57 0.31 7.44
N THR A 34 7.40 0.75 7.00
CA THR A 34 7.28 1.96 6.18
C THR A 34 7.62 3.23 6.94
N SER A 35 7.36 3.28 8.26
CA SER A 35 7.81 4.40 9.11
C SER A 35 9.34 4.44 9.21
N VAL A 36 9.99 3.29 9.31
CA VAL A 36 11.45 3.18 9.33
C VAL A 36 12.06 3.67 8.01
N THR A 37 11.55 3.17 6.88
CA THR A 37 12.04 3.57 5.55
C THR A 37 11.78 5.06 5.27
N SER A 38 10.65 5.59 5.69
CA SER A 38 10.33 7.02 5.55
C SER A 38 11.28 7.90 6.36
N TYR A 39 11.65 7.46 7.56
CA TYR A 39 12.64 8.17 8.38
C TYR A 39 14.00 8.29 7.66
N TRP A 40 14.46 7.20 7.04
CA TRP A 40 15.72 7.19 6.31
C TRP A 40 15.70 8.08 5.06
N ASN A 41 14.55 8.20 4.41
CA ASN A 41 14.39 8.98 3.19
C ASN A 41 13.93 10.42 3.44
N ARG A 42 13.73 10.83 4.69
CA ARG A 42 13.18 12.15 5.05
C ARG A 42 13.98 13.32 4.47
N ASP A 43 15.31 13.23 4.47
CA ASP A 43 16.16 14.31 3.98
C ASP A 43 16.07 14.45 2.46
N ILE A 44 15.94 13.34 1.74
CA ILE A 44 15.73 13.32 0.29
C ILE A 44 14.41 14.01 -0.04
N PHE A 45 13.33 13.67 0.66
CA PHE A 45 12.02 14.29 0.48
C PHE A 45 12.03 15.76 0.84
N LYS A 46 12.70 16.13 1.92
CA LYS A 46 12.83 17.53 2.36
C LYS A 46 13.55 18.37 1.28
N LYS A 47 14.64 17.88 0.73
CA LYS A 47 15.37 18.55 -0.36
C LYS A 47 14.53 18.66 -1.62
N TRP A 48 13.80 17.61 -1.98
CA TRP A 48 12.90 17.63 -3.13
C TRP A 48 11.79 18.65 -2.95
N ARG A 49 11.15 18.70 -1.77
CA ARG A 49 10.10 19.67 -1.47
C ARG A 49 10.62 21.11 -1.53
N ALA A 50 11.81 21.36 -1.03
CA ALA A 50 12.45 22.68 -1.10
C ALA A 50 12.71 23.10 -2.55
N ARG A 51 13.06 22.16 -3.42
CA ARG A 51 13.32 22.42 -4.84
C ARG A 51 12.05 22.72 -5.64
N VAL A 52 10.99 21.97 -5.43
CA VAL A 52 9.74 22.11 -6.21
C VAL A 52 8.73 23.06 -5.59
N GLY A 53 8.86 23.37 -4.31
CA GLY A 53 7.91 24.17 -3.53
C GLY A 53 6.85 23.30 -2.87
N ASP A 54 6.35 23.74 -1.71
CA ASP A 54 5.40 22.96 -0.89
C ASP A 54 4.07 22.75 -1.59
N GLU A 55 3.53 23.76 -2.27
CA GLU A 55 2.26 23.66 -2.98
C GLU A 55 2.31 22.62 -4.08
N GLU A 56 3.34 22.69 -4.94
CA GLU A 56 3.54 21.73 -6.02
C GLU A 56 3.87 20.33 -5.49
N ALA A 57 4.67 20.22 -4.43
CA ALA A 57 4.98 18.96 -3.78
C ALA A 57 3.71 18.30 -3.23
N ASN A 58 2.83 19.08 -2.59
CA ASN A 58 1.54 18.58 -2.09
C ASN A 58 0.64 18.08 -3.22
N ARG A 59 0.59 18.82 -4.33
CA ARG A 59 -0.20 18.44 -5.50
C ARG A 59 0.29 17.11 -6.10
N ILE A 60 1.58 16.97 -6.28
CA ILE A 60 2.20 15.75 -6.82
C ILE A 60 1.97 14.57 -5.89
N THR A 61 2.20 14.75 -4.60
CA THR A 61 2.02 13.71 -3.58
C THR A 61 0.57 13.23 -3.52
N LYS A 62 -0.38 14.15 -3.48
CA LYS A 62 -1.81 13.82 -3.46
C LYS A 62 -2.23 13.02 -4.70
N ARG A 63 -1.78 13.45 -5.87
CA ARG A 63 -2.07 12.76 -7.13
C ARG A 63 -1.49 11.34 -7.15
N ALA A 64 -0.25 11.19 -6.73
CA ALA A 64 0.42 9.90 -6.65
C ALA A 64 -0.25 8.97 -5.63
N THR A 65 -0.60 9.48 -4.47
CA THR A 65 -1.29 8.72 -3.42
C THR A 65 -2.66 8.23 -3.89
N ASN A 66 -3.46 9.10 -4.48
CA ASN A 66 -4.78 8.73 -5.00
C ASN A 66 -4.69 7.65 -6.08
N ARG A 67 -3.74 7.80 -7.01
CA ARG A 67 -3.49 6.82 -8.06
C ARG A 67 -3.04 5.48 -7.47
N GLY A 68 -2.13 5.51 -6.51
CA GLY A 68 -1.65 4.32 -5.83
C GLY A 68 -2.76 3.58 -5.10
N THR A 69 -3.56 4.28 -4.32
CA THR A 69 -4.70 3.71 -3.58
C THR A 69 -5.69 3.03 -4.53
N LYS A 70 -6.09 3.71 -5.59
CA LYS A 70 -7.02 3.13 -6.58
C LYS A 70 -6.44 1.89 -7.25
N THR A 71 -5.15 1.91 -7.60
CA THR A 71 -4.48 0.76 -8.23
C THR A 71 -4.41 -0.43 -7.27
N HIS A 72 -4.08 -0.19 -6.00
CA HIS A 72 -4.07 -1.22 -4.97
C HIS A 72 -5.45 -1.85 -4.78
N ASP A 73 -6.49 -1.04 -4.72
CA ASP A 73 -7.87 -1.53 -4.59
C ASP A 73 -8.28 -2.41 -5.77
N LEU A 74 -7.94 -2.00 -6.99
CA LEU A 74 -8.21 -2.79 -8.20
C LEU A 74 -7.49 -4.14 -8.16
N ILE A 75 -6.23 -4.15 -7.74
CA ILE A 75 -5.44 -5.39 -7.63
C ILE A 75 -6.03 -6.30 -6.56
N GLU A 76 -6.42 -5.76 -5.41
CA GLU A 76 -7.05 -6.53 -4.34
C GLU A 76 -8.34 -7.20 -4.82
N HIS A 77 -9.25 -6.44 -5.43
CA HIS A 77 -10.50 -6.99 -6.00
C HIS A 77 -10.23 -8.06 -7.05
N PHE A 78 -9.25 -7.83 -7.92
CA PHE A 78 -8.85 -8.81 -8.93
C PHE A 78 -8.37 -10.12 -8.31
N LEU A 79 -7.53 -10.04 -7.27
CA LEU A 79 -7.02 -11.22 -6.56
C LEU A 79 -8.09 -11.93 -5.73
N LEU A 80 -9.15 -11.21 -5.33
CA LEU A 80 -10.33 -11.79 -4.67
C LEU A 80 -11.31 -12.41 -5.66
N ASN A 81 -11.00 -12.44 -6.94
CA ASN A 81 -11.87 -12.93 -8.02
C ASN A 81 -13.16 -12.10 -8.18
N GLU A 82 -13.12 -10.84 -7.79
CA GLU A 82 -14.24 -9.90 -7.96
C GLU A 82 -14.15 -9.18 -9.30
N GLU A 83 -15.28 -8.65 -9.75
CA GLU A 83 -15.33 -7.85 -10.95
C GLU A 83 -14.60 -6.52 -10.75
N VAL A 84 -13.81 -6.12 -11.74
CA VAL A 84 -13.00 -4.91 -11.69
C VAL A 84 -13.51 -3.90 -12.71
N VAL A 85 -13.83 -2.68 -12.23
CA VAL A 85 -14.26 -1.57 -13.08
C VAL A 85 -13.09 -0.61 -13.32
N LEU A 86 -12.74 -0.38 -14.58
CA LEU A 86 -11.63 0.47 -14.99
C LEU A 86 -12.17 1.78 -15.56
N ASP A 87 -12.26 2.80 -14.71
CA ASP A 87 -12.84 4.10 -15.04
C ASP A 87 -11.79 5.20 -15.30
N ASN A 88 -10.54 4.97 -14.93
CA ASN A 88 -9.46 5.96 -15.02
C ASN A 88 -8.32 5.44 -15.90
N PRO A 89 -7.91 6.16 -16.97
CA PRO A 89 -6.85 5.71 -17.87
C PRO A 89 -5.51 5.45 -17.20
N SER A 90 -5.14 6.26 -16.22
CA SER A 90 -3.88 6.13 -15.48
C SER A 90 -3.84 4.85 -14.64
N THR A 91 -4.89 4.60 -13.87
CA THR A 91 -5.01 3.37 -13.07
C THR A 91 -5.19 2.14 -13.94
N LYS A 92 -5.90 2.27 -15.07
CA LYS A 92 -6.06 1.19 -16.06
C LYS A 92 -4.72 0.72 -16.58
N MET A 93 -3.84 1.65 -16.94
CA MET A 93 -2.50 1.32 -17.45
C MET A 93 -1.69 0.56 -16.42
N LEU A 94 -1.64 1.07 -15.18
CA LEU A 94 -0.91 0.44 -14.07
C LEU A 94 -1.48 -0.95 -13.74
N PHE A 95 -2.79 -1.06 -13.67
CA PHE A 95 -3.48 -2.34 -13.43
C PHE A 95 -3.18 -3.36 -14.53
N THR A 96 -3.22 -2.94 -15.78
CA THR A 96 -2.93 -3.82 -16.95
C THR A 96 -1.50 -4.36 -16.88
N GLN A 97 -0.54 -3.53 -16.50
CA GLN A 97 0.83 -3.97 -16.30
C GLN A 97 0.95 -4.95 -15.12
N ALA A 98 0.38 -4.61 -13.98
CA ALA A 98 0.41 -5.46 -12.80
C ALA A 98 -0.24 -6.82 -13.06
N LYS A 99 -1.35 -6.85 -13.77
CA LYS A 99 -2.08 -8.07 -14.10
C LYS A 99 -1.23 -9.11 -14.81
N LYS A 100 -0.27 -8.69 -15.63
CA LYS A 100 0.65 -9.59 -16.32
C LYS A 100 1.53 -10.37 -15.35
N GLU A 101 2.02 -9.67 -14.34
CA GLU A 101 2.89 -10.26 -13.31
C GLU A 101 2.10 -11.12 -12.33
N LEU A 102 0.87 -10.72 -12.02
CA LEU A 102 0.01 -11.41 -11.06
C LEU A 102 -0.47 -12.78 -11.55
N ARG A 103 -0.35 -13.08 -12.84
CA ARG A 103 -0.76 -14.37 -13.38
C ARG A 103 -0.04 -15.58 -12.77
N ASN A 104 1.15 -15.36 -12.24
CA ASN A 104 1.97 -16.41 -11.63
C ASN A 104 1.67 -16.60 -10.13
N ILE A 105 0.80 -15.77 -9.55
CA ILE A 105 0.38 -15.88 -8.15
C ILE A 105 -0.80 -16.84 -8.07
N ASN A 106 -0.73 -17.77 -7.13
CA ASN A 106 -1.85 -18.64 -6.80
C ASN A 106 -1.72 -19.13 -5.36
N ASN A 107 -2.76 -19.80 -4.85
CA ASN A 107 -2.83 -20.24 -3.47
C ASN A 107 -2.62 -19.06 -2.51
N ILE A 108 -3.50 -18.08 -2.60
CA ILE A 108 -3.41 -16.85 -1.81
C ILE A 108 -3.85 -17.13 -0.37
N TYR A 109 -2.93 -16.94 0.57
CA TYR A 109 -3.16 -17.14 1.99
C TYR A 109 -3.67 -15.88 2.69
N ALA A 110 -3.21 -14.71 2.23
CA ALA A 110 -3.60 -13.45 2.82
C ALA A 110 -3.46 -12.31 1.82
N LEU A 111 -4.36 -11.32 1.90
CA LEU A 111 -4.32 -10.08 1.14
C LEU A 111 -4.49 -8.91 2.10
N GLU A 112 -3.65 -7.89 1.96
CA GLU A 112 -3.71 -6.66 2.77
C GLU A 112 -3.79 -6.94 4.28
N LYS A 113 -3.04 -7.93 4.74
CA LYS A 113 -2.97 -8.31 6.15
C LYS A 113 -1.69 -7.80 6.80
N SER A 114 -1.81 -7.34 8.03
CA SER A 114 -0.66 -6.92 8.82
C SER A 114 0.13 -8.14 9.30
N LEU A 115 1.44 -8.09 9.11
CA LEU A 115 2.36 -9.15 9.51
C LEU A 115 3.44 -8.59 10.43
N PHE A 116 4.00 -9.46 11.27
CA PHE A 116 5.10 -9.12 12.15
C PHE A 116 6.10 -10.27 12.27
N SER A 117 7.31 -9.94 12.69
CA SER A 117 8.34 -10.94 12.97
C SER A 117 9.01 -10.69 14.32
#